data_88e3c4d9dd3ff518333268aaa5473f97
#
_entry.id   88e3c4d9dd3ff518333268aaa5473f97
#
_cell.length_a   1.000
_cell.length_b   1.000
_cell.length_c   1.000
_cell.angle_alpha   90.00
_cell.angle_beta   90.00
_cell.angle_gamma   90.00
#
_symmetry.space_group_name_H-M   'P 1'
#
loop_
_entity.id
_entity.type
_entity.pdbx_description
1 polymer ?
#
loop_
_entity_poly.entity_id
_entity_poly.type
_entity_poly.pdbx_seq_one_letter_code
_entity_poly.pdbx_strand_id
1 'polypeptide(L)'
;MELRPEEITKIIRSQIKNYENKMEASETGVVILVGDGIARASGLDKCMAGELVEFPNGSYGMAQNLEEETVSIVILGTDQGIKEGDTVKRTGRVVSVPVGAGLIGRVVNALGEPIDGKGAIVSEGLRPIEMPAPGIIERQHVDTPLQTGIKAIDSMIPIGRGQRELIIGDRQTGKTTIATDTIVNQKGKDVICIYVAIGQKRSTVAQLVENLTINGAMDYTIVVSATASELAPMQYIAPYTGCTMGEHFMHQGKDVLVIYDDLSKHAVAYRAISLLIRRPPGREAYPGDVFYLHSRLLERAARMSDAKGGGSLTALPIIETQAGDVSAYIPTNVISITDGQIFLETELFNAGVMPAVNPGISVSRVGGDAQIKAMKKVAGSLKLLYSQYRELQSFAQFGSDLDADTKARLALGERIVAVLKQKNNEPVEVAHQVCIIYAVTKGYLNNIEVAQIPEFEARLREFMENTSYSSVLTAIRETGKLEKDTEESLKAALQELLVEFVKPE
;
A
#
# COMPACT_ATOMS: atom_id res chain seq x y z
N MET A 1 -62.06 -38.83 25.73
CA MET A 1 -60.72 -39.38 26.05
C MET A 1 -59.89 -38.25 26.63
N GLU A 2 -59.80 -38.15 27.94
CA GLU A 2 -58.98 -37.11 28.58
C GLU A 2 -57.56 -37.57 28.57
N LEU A 3 -56.69 -36.76 27.92
CA LEU A 3 -55.26 -36.99 27.90
C LEU A 3 -54.67 -36.80 29.29
N ARG A 4 -53.94 -37.78 29.79
CA ARG A 4 -53.28 -37.69 31.07
C ARG A 4 -52.17 -36.62 31.06
N PRO A 5 -51.93 -35.91 32.17
CA PRO A 5 -50.89 -34.87 32.22
C PRO A 5 -49.53 -35.32 31.78
N GLU A 6 -49.17 -36.57 31.97
CA GLU A 6 -47.90 -37.16 31.50
C GLU A 6 -47.80 -37.32 29.98
N GLU A 7 -48.91 -37.56 29.29
CA GLU A 7 -48.96 -37.65 27.83
C GLU A 7 -48.84 -36.27 27.19
N ILE A 8 -49.48 -35.26 27.82
CA ILE A 8 -49.34 -33.85 27.41
C ILE A 8 -47.89 -33.40 27.55
N THR A 9 -47.24 -33.74 28.66
CA THR A 9 -45.83 -33.39 28.88
C THR A 9 -44.89 -34.08 27.90
N LYS A 10 -45.17 -35.32 27.48
CA LYS A 10 -44.43 -36.03 26.43
C LYS A 10 -44.60 -35.39 25.07
N ILE A 11 -45.82 -35.01 24.73
CA ILE A 11 -46.12 -34.33 23.44
C ILE A 11 -45.44 -32.97 23.39
N ILE A 12 -45.49 -32.18 24.47
CA ILE A 12 -44.81 -30.88 24.55
C ILE A 12 -43.29 -31.06 24.43
N ARG A 13 -42.69 -32.03 25.14
CA ARG A 13 -41.28 -32.31 25.02
C ARG A 13 -40.88 -32.76 23.60
N SER A 14 -41.68 -33.57 22.95
CA SER A 14 -41.42 -33.99 21.56
C SER A 14 -41.58 -32.83 20.58
N GLN A 15 -42.51 -31.91 20.79
CA GLN A 15 -42.68 -30.70 19.98
C GLN A 15 -41.57 -29.70 20.21
N ILE A 16 -41.08 -29.52 21.45
CA ILE A 16 -39.93 -28.69 21.76
C ILE A 16 -38.64 -29.27 21.08
N LYS A 17 -38.46 -30.58 21.20
CA LYS A 17 -37.32 -31.25 20.56
C LYS A 17 -37.35 -31.17 19.02
N ASN A 18 -38.55 -31.29 18.43
CA ASN A 18 -38.76 -31.07 17.01
C ASN A 18 -38.59 -29.57 16.59
N TYR A 19 -38.91 -28.66 17.50
CA TYR A 19 -38.71 -27.23 17.30
C TYR A 19 -37.23 -26.86 17.34
N GLU A 20 -36.44 -27.41 18.29
CA GLU A 20 -34.99 -27.27 18.31
C GLU A 20 -34.35 -27.89 17.07
N ASN A 21 -34.76 -29.06 16.61
CA ASN A 21 -34.30 -29.64 15.36
C ASN A 21 -34.70 -28.82 14.11
N LYS A 22 -35.83 -28.12 14.12
CA LYS A 22 -36.22 -27.20 13.06
C LYS A 22 -35.39 -25.92 13.08
N MET A 23 -34.99 -25.46 14.26
CA MET A 23 -34.03 -24.34 14.37
C MET A 23 -32.65 -24.73 13.84
N GLU A 24 -32.12 -25.90 14.20
CA GLU A 24 -30.87 -26.41 13.65
C GLU A 24 -30.97 -26.59 12.12
N ALA A 25 -32.07 -27.12 11.59
CA ALA A 25 -32.30 -27.27 10.16
C ALA A 25 -32.39 -25.94 9.39
N SER A 26 -32.78 -24.84 10.07
CA SER A 26 -32.83 -23.50 9.45
C SER A 26 -31.46 -22.81 9.40
N GLU A 27 -30.44 -23.32 10.07
CA GLU A 27 -29.08 -22.83 10.09
C GLU A 27 -28.14 -23.63 9.18
N THR A 28 -28.62 -24.65 8.53
CA THR A 28 -27.87 -25.52 7.62
C THR A 28 -28.45 -25.52 6.23
N GLY A 29 -27.56 -25.59 5.25
CA GLY A 29 -27.89 -25.79 3.83
C GLY A 29 -27.23 -27.02 3.25
N VAL A 30 -27.54 -27.34 2.01
CA VAL A 30 -26.94 -28.45 1.27
C VAL A 30 -26.20 -27.93 0.05
N VAL A 31 -24.98 -28.37 -0.15
CA VAL A 31 -24.16 -28.04 -1.31
C VAL A 31 -24.77 -28.72 -2.54
N ILE A 32 -25.13 -27.92 -3.54
CA ILE A 32 -25.68 -28.40 -4.83
C ILE A 32 -24.66 -28.35 -5.96
N LEU A 33 -23.58 -27.60 -5.81
CA LEU A 33 -22.48 -27.51 -6.76
C LEU A 33 -21.23 -27.08 -6.05
N VAL A 34 -20.09 -27.65 -6.40
CA VAL A 34 -18.75 -27.22 -5.91
C VAL A 34 -17.72 -27.38 -7.01
N GLY A 35 -16.80 -26.42 -7.10
CA GLY A 35 -15.66 -26.43 -8.00
C GLY A 35 -14.98 -25.07 -8.11
N ASP A 36 -13.70 -25.07 -8.43
CA ASP A 36 -12.89 -23.87 -8.66
C ASP A 36 -12.92 -22.83 -7.52
N GLY A 37 -13.05 -23.30 -6.27
CA GLY A 37 -13.12 -22.43 -5.11
C GLY A 37 -14.48 -21.78 -4.84
N ILE A 38 -15.53 -22.24 -5.54
CA ILE A 38 -16.90 -21.79 -5.37
C ILE A 38 -17.78 -22.98 -4.97
N ALA A 39 -18.70 -22.76 -4.05
CA ALA A 39 -19.82 -23.66 -3.78
C ALA A 39 -21.16 -22.91 -3.97
N ARG A 40 -22.19 -23.65 -4.35
CA ARG A 40 -23.55 -23.18 -4.35
C ARG A 40 -24.35 -24.07 -3.41
N ALA A 41 -25.09 -23.48 -2.47
CA ALA A 41 -25.88 -24.20 -1.50
C ALA A 41 -27.32 -23.75 -1.50
N SER A 42 -28.25 -24.65 -1.18
CA SER A 42 -29.68 -24.38 -0.95
C SER A 42 -29.99 -24.46 0.55
N GLY A 43 -31.12 -23.90 0.97
CA GLY A 43 -31.60 -24.00 2.35
C GLY A 43 -30.92 -23.06 3.36
N LEU A 44 -30.20 -22.04 2.87
CA LEU A 44 -29.59 -20.99 3.68
C LEU A 44 -30.39 -19.67 3.65
N ASP A 45 -31.69 -19.76 3.86
CA ASP A 45 -32.67 -18.67 3.62
C ASP A 45 -32.40 -17.41 4.48
N LYS A 46 -31.73 -17.55 5.61
CA LYS A 46 -31.40 -16.46 6.52
C LYS A 46 -29.94 -16.00 6.43
N CYS A 47 -29.20 -16.52 5.45
CA CYS A 47 -27.80 -16.16 5.27
C CYS A 47 -27.65 -14.70 4.86
N MET A 48 -26.67 -14.03 5.45
CA MET A 48 -26.35 -12.64 5.11
C MET A 48 -25.23 -12.58 4.07
N ALA A 49 -25.20 -11.54 3.25
CA ALA A 49 -24.06 -11.27 2.37
C ALA A 49 -22.79 -11.04 3.21
N GLY A 50 -21.68 -11.67 2.82
CA GLY A 50 -20.43 -11.64 3.60
C GLY A 50 -20.41 -12.55 4.83
N GLU A 51 -21.47 -13.32 5.08
CA GLU A 51 -21.51 -14.26 6.20
C GLU A 51 -20.55 -15.42 5.99
N LEU A 52 -19.84 -15.76 7.07
CA LEU A 52 -18.98 -16.93 7.11
C LEU A 52 -19.84 -18.21 7.29
N VAL A 53 -19.59 -19.19 6.44
CA VAL A 53 -20.22 -20.52 6.55
C VAL A 53 -19.15 -21.59 6.69
N GLU A 54 -19.47 -22.69 7.35
CA GLU A 54 -18.56 -23.79 7.65
C GLU A 54 -18.94 -25.04 6.86
N PHE A 55 -17.97 -25.67 6.22
CA PHE A 55 -18.10 -26.95 5.51
C PHE A 55 -17.67 -28.14 6.39
N PRO A 56 -18.11 -29.37 6.09
CA PRO A 56 -17.81 -30.56 6.91
C PRO A 56 -16.32 -30.89 7.01
N ASN A 57 -15.51 -30.46 6.05
CA ASN A 57 -14.06 -30.66 6.04
C ASN A 57 -13.31 -29.64 6.92
N GLY A 58 -14.03 -28.73 7.62
CA GLY A 58 -13.46 -27.66 8.44
C GLY A 58 -13.05 -26.42 7.65
N SER A 59 -13.25 -26.40 6.33
CA SER A 59 -13.04 -25.19 5.52
C SER A 59 -14.18 -24.20 5.73
N TYR A 60 -13.86 -22.93 5.56
CA TYR A 60 -14.84 -21.85 5.60
C TYR A 60 -15.17 -21.33 4.21
N GLY A 61 -16.33 -20.74 4.07
CA GLY A 61 -16.74 -20.02 2.89
C GLY A 61 -17.39 -18.68 3.24
N MET A 62 -17.40 -17.76 2.30
CA MET A 62 -18.06 -16.47 2.42
C MET A 62 -19.26 -16.43 1.46
N ALA A 63 -20.46 -16.17 1.99
CA ALA A 63 -21.65 -15.97 1.20
C ALA A 63 -21.52 -14.67 0.38
N GLN A 64 -21.54 -14.79 -0.95
CA GLN A 64 -21.27 -13.66 -1.85
C GLN A 64 -22.51 -13.22 -2.62
N ASN A 65 -23.31 -14.17 -3.11
CA ASN A 65 -24.50 -13.90 -3.90
C ASN A 65 -25.69 -14.62 -3.31
N LEU A 66 -26.71 -13.87 -2.92
CA LEU A 66 -27.94 -14.40 -2.33
C LEU A 66 -29.01 -14.39 -3.41
N GLU A 67 -29.41 -15.56 -3.85
CA GLU A 67 -30.50 -15.79 -4.80
C GLU A 67 -31.74 -16.35 -4.05
N GLU A 68 -32.87 -16.38 -4.66
CA GLU A 68 -34.13 -16.77 -4.01
C GLU A 68 -34.09 -18.20 -3.41
N GLU A 69 -33.47 -19.15 -4.12
CA GLU A 69 -33.39 -20.56 -3.68
C GLU A 69 -31.96 -21.00 -3.32
N THR A 70 -30.96 -20.20 -3.67
CA THR A 70 -29.56 -20.62 -3.53
C THR A 70 -28.65 -19.48 -3.05
N VAL A 71 -27.56 -19.86 -2.40
CA VAL A 71 -26.49 -18.95 -1.99
C VAL A 71 -25.20 -19.38 -2.70
N SER A 72 -24.56 -18.44 -3.41
CA SER A 72 -23.23 -18.65 -3.97
C SER A 72 -22.20 -18.31 -2.91
N ILE A 73 -21.32 -19.27 -2.62
CA ILE A 73 -20.34 -19.22 -1.53
C ILE A 73 -18.95 -19.28 -2.17
N VAL A 74 -18.09 -18.37 -1.75
CA VAL A 74 -16.69 -18.31 -2.12
C VAL A 74 -15.89 -19.03 -1.04
N ILE A 75 -15.18 -20.12 -1.40
CA ILE A 75 -14.49 -20.98 -0.44
C ILE A 75 -13.17 -20.30 -0.03
N LEU A 76 -12.96 -20.15 1.27
CA LEU A 76 -11.78 -19.54 1.86
C LEU A 76 -10.81 -20.65 2.29
N GLY A 77 -9.81 -20.94 1.46
CA GLY A 77 -8.81 -21.99 1.72
C GLY A 77 -8.83 -23.06 0.64
N THR A 78 -9.20 -24.30 0.96
CA THR A 78 -9.24 -25.42 0.02
C THR A 78 -10.67 -25.92 -0.20
N ASP A 79 -11.00 -26.23 -1.45
CA ASP A 79 -12.25 -26.91 -1.83
C ASP A 79 -12.14 -28.45 -1.80
N GLN A 80 -10.94 -28.97 -1.50
CA GLN A 80 -10.71 -30.41 -1.44
C GLN A 80 -11.53 -31.06 -0.33
N GLY A 81 -12.26 -32.12 -0.69
CA GLY A 81 -13.07 -32.88 0.25
C GLY A 81 -14.51 -32.34 0.41
N ILE A 82 -14.86 -31.23 -0.19
CA ILE A 82 -16.25 -30.73 -0.27
C ILE A 82 -16.92 -31.39 -1.46
N LYS A 83 -18.14 -31.91 -1.28
CA LYS A 83 -18.91 -32.62 -2.30
C LYS A 83 -20.34 -32.10 -2.39
N GLU A 84 -20.97 -32.35 -3.53
CA GLU A 84 -22.41 -32.16 -3.66
C GLU A 84 -23.15 -33.07 -2.66
N GLY A 85 -24.14 -32.53 -2.00
CA GLY A 85 -24.89 -33.19 -0.92
C GLY A 85 -24.31 -32.93 0.48
N ASP A 86 -23.14 -32.34 0.61
CA ASP A 86 -22.56 -32.00 1.91
C ASP A 86 -23.38 -30.91 2.62
N THR A 87 -23.43 -30.99 3.93
CA THR A 87 -24.12 -30.01 4.75
C THR A 87 -23.22 -28.81 5.02
N VAL A 88 -23.66 -27.61 4.72
CA VAL A 88 -22.98 -26.35 5.06
C VAL A 88 -23.72 -25.64 6.19
N LYS A 89 -22.98 -25.14 7.19
CA LYS A 89 -23.55 -24.48 8.38
C LYS A 89 -23.30 -22.99 8.34
N ARG A 90 -24.33 -22.23 8.70
CA ARG A 90 -24.19 -20.80 8.97
C ARG A 90 -23.43 -20.58 10.29
N THR A 91 -22.59 -19.57 10.33
CA THR A 91 -21.90 -19.15 11.58
C THR A 91 -22.58 -17.95 12.24
N GLY A 92 -23.46 -17.25 11.53
CA GLY A 92 -24.06 -15.99 12.01
C GLY A 92 -23.08 -14.82 12.13
N ARG A 93 -21.86 -14.99 11.60
CA ARG A 93 -20.78 -13.98 11.65
C ARG A 93 -20.27 -13.67 10.27
N VAL A 94 -19.97 -12.41 10.01
CA VAL A 94 -19.25 -12.00 8.79
C VAL A 94 -17.77 -12.38 8.88
N VAL A 95 -17.13 -12.51 7.73
CA VAL A 95 -15.69 -12.82 7.66
C VAL A 95 -14.90 -11.80 8.47
N SER A 96 -14.16 -12.27 9.46
CA SER A 96 -13.41 -11.48 10.41
C SER A 96 -12.00 -12.03 10.58
N VAL A 97 -11.06 -11.15 10.88
CA VAL A 97 -9.64 -11.50 11.04
C VAL A 97 -9.10 -11.04 12.40
N PRO A 98 -8.07 -11.72 12.92
CA PRO A 98 -7.43 -11.31 14.16
C PRO A 98 -6.75 -9.94 13.98
N VAL A 99 -6.78 -9.14 15.04
CA VAL A 99 -6.14 -7.83 15.12
C VAL A 99 -5.35 -7.69 16.41
N GLY A 100 -4.40 -6.78 16.45
CA GLY A 100 -3.63 -6.46 17.64
C GLY A 100 -2.11 -6.51 17.44
N ALA A 101 -1.39 -6.07 18.47
CA ALA A 101 0.07 -5.94 18.44
C ALA A 101 0.81 -7.27 18.24
N GLY A 102 0.20 -8.41 18.60
CA GLY A 102 0.79 -9.74 18.38
C GLY A 102 1.01 -10.12 16.89
N LEU A 103 0.44 -9.36 15.96
CA LEU A 103 0.63 -9.53 14.52
C LEU A 103 1.91 -8.85 14.00
N ILE A 104 2.46 -7.89 14.72
CA ILE A 104 3.67 -7.16 14.32
C ILE A 104 4.85 -8.14 14.29
N GLY A 105 5.64 -8.10 13.21
CA GLY A 105 6.75 -9.01 12.97
C GLY A 105 6.36 -10.39 12.43
N ARG A 106 5.08 -10.59 12.09
CA ARG A 106 4.53 -11.87 11.64
C ARG A 106 4.18 -11.85 10.15
N VAL A 107 4.21 -13.03 9.56
CA VAL A 107 3.72 -13.28 8.21
C VAL A 107 2.47 -14.15 8.33
N VAL A 108 1.35 -13.65 7.80
CA VAL A 108 0.04 -14.30 7.90
C VAL A 108 -0.58 -14.49 6.52
N ASN A 109 -1.53 -15.43 6.42
CA ASN A 109 -2.37 -15.57 5.25
C ASN A 109 -3.52 -14.54 5.23
N ALA A 110 -4.38 -14.59 4.22
CA ALA A 110 -5.51 -13.69 4.08
C ALA A 110 -6.59 -13.82 5.17
N LEU A 111 -6.59 -14.90 5.95
CA LEU A 111 -7.45 -15.09 7.12
C LEU A 111 -6.79 -14.61 8.43
N GLY A 112 -5.54 -14.15 8.37
CA GLY A 112 -4.76 -13.74 9.55
C GLY A 112 -4.10 -14.89 10.29
N GLU A 113 -4.07 -16.10 9.72
CA GLU A 113 -3.39 -17.25 10.29
C GLU A 113 -1.88 -17.18 10.01
N PRO A 114 -1.02 -17.53 11.00
CA PRO A 114 0.43 -17.47 10.81
C PRO A 114 0.94 -18.52 9.83
N ILE A 115 1.79 -18.08 8.90
CA ILE A 115 2.46 -18.96 7.92
C ILE A 115 3.99 -18.89 8.01
N ASP A 116 4.52 -18.23 9.04
CA ASP A 116 5.96 -17.99 9.27
C ASP A 116 6.64 -19.05 10.17
N GLY A 117 5.90 -20.05 10.62
CA GLY A 117 6.42 -21.09 11.50
C GLY A 117 6.74 -20.66 12.94
N LYS A 118 6.39 -19.42 13.33
CA LYS A 118 6.69 -18.87 14.66
C LYS A 118 5.60 -19.19 15.71
N GLY A 119 4.68 -20.12 15.42
CA GLY A 119 3.60 -20.52 16.33
C GLY A 119 2.38 -19.59 16.30
N ALA A 120 1.41 -19.86 17.17
CA ALA A 120 0.15 -19.13 17.25
C ALA A 120 0.34 -17.65 17.59
N ILE A 121 -0.57 -16.82 17.08
CA ILE A 121 -0.58 -15.37 17.34
C ILE A 121 -1.57 -15.07 18.47
N VAL A 122 -1.15 -14.28 19.44
CA VAL A 122 -2.06 -13.74 20.46
C VAL A 122 -2.71 -12.49 19.89
N SER A 123 -4.00 -12.59 19.57
CA SER A 123 -4.79 -11.46 19.06
C SER A 123 -5.51 -10.73 20.19
N GLU A 124 -5.74 -9.44 20.01
CA GLU A 124 -6.56 -8.60 20.90
C GLU A 124 -8.06 -8.76 20.62
N GLY A 125 -8.43 -9.32 19.49
CA GLY A 125 -9.81 -9.60 19.09
C GLY A 125 -9.94 -9.92 17.61
N LEU A 126 -11.20 -10.02 17.16
CA LEU A 126 -11.56 -10.22 15.76
C LEU A 126 -12.27 -8.97 15.23
N ARG A 127 -11.94 -8.54 14.02
CA ARG A 127 -12.65 -7.46 13.32
C ARG A 127 -13.12 -7.92 11.94
N PRO A 128 -14.33 -7.53 11.51
CA PRO A 128 -14.79 -7.78 10.15
C PRO A 128 -13.83 -7.19 9.11
N ILE A 129 -13.62 -7.92 8.02
CA ILE A 129 -12.74 -7.45 6.93
C ILE A 129 -13.40 -6.34 6.11
N GLU A 130 -14.71 -6.34 6.00
CA GLU A 130 -15.48 -5.29 5.34
C GLU A 130 -16.09 -4.35 6.38
N MET A 131 -15.60 -3.14 6.39
CA MET A 131 -16.03 -2.06 7.27
C MET A 131 -16.29 -0.81 6.45
N PRO A 132 -17.27 0.02 6.82
CA PRO A 132 -17.47 1.31 6.17
C PRO A 132 -16.25 2.21 6.37
N ALA A 133 -15.93 3.01 5.35
CA ALA A 133 -14.90 4.03 5.46
C ALA A 133 -15.28 5.10 6.49
N PRO A 134 -14.30 5.76 7.14
CA PRO A 134 -14.56 6.88 8.04
C PRO A 134 -15.39 7.96 7.36
N GLY A 135 -16.36 8.52 8.07
CA GLY A 135 -17.20 9.61 7.59
C GLY A 135 -16.44 10.93 7.41
N ILE A 136 -17.05 11.89 6.73
CA ILE A 136 -16.42 13.19 6.43
C ILE A 136 -16.03 13.95 7.72
N ILE A 137 -16.89 13.92 8.74
CA ILE A 137 -16.66 14.61 10.02
C ILE A 137 -15.58 13.92 10.87
N GLU A 138 -15.33 12.64 10.62
CA GLU A 138 -14.33 11.85 11.35
C GLU A 138 -12.91 12.06 10.82
N ARG A 139 -12.77 12.67 9.64
CA ARG A 139 -11.48 12.95 8.98
C ARG A 139 -10.98 14.34 9.32
N GLN A 140 -9.67 14.50 9.26
CA GLN A 140 -9.02 15.81 9.24
C GLN A 140 -8.10 15.96 8.03
N HIS A 141 -7.62 17.17 7.82
CA HIS A 141 -6.72 17.50 6.73
C HIS A 141 -5.40 16.75 6.84
N VAL A 142 -4.87 16.34 5.70
CA VAL A 142 -3.56 15.66 5.59
C VAL A 142 -2.48 16.72 5.48
N ASP A 143 -1.75 16.97 6.56
CA ASP A 143 -0.71 18.00 6.66
C ASP A 143 0.60 17.51 7.32
N THR A 144 0.66 16.22 7.64
CA THR A 144 1.84 15.61 8.25
C THR A 144 2.54 14.71 7.23
N PRO A 145 3.84 14.91 6.94
CA PRO A 145 4.53 14.13 5.94
C PRO A 145 4.71 12.66 6.37
N LEU A 146 4.50 11.75 5.42
CA LEU A 146 5.02 10.40 5.45
C LEU A 146 6.27 10.37 4.58
N GLN A 147 7.43 10.39 5.19
CA GLN A 147 8.68 10.42 4.46
C GLN A 147 9.06 9.05 3.94
N THR A 148 9.24 8.95 2.63
CA THR A 148 9.62 7.69 1.98
C THR A 148 11.13 7.41 2.08
N GLY A 149 11.93 8.43 2.33
CA GLY A 149 13.38 8.37 2.27
C GLY A 149 13.92 8.36 0.83
N ILE A 150 13.05 8.52 -0.16
CA ILE A 150 13.39 8.56 -1.58
C ILE A 150 13.38 10.01 -2.04
N LYS A 151 14.55 10.53 -2.40
CA LYS A 151 14.74 11.94 -2.76
C LYS A 151 13.77 12.44 -3.83
N ALA A 152 13.57 11.65 -4.88
CA ALA A 152 12.69 11.99 -5.99
C ALA A 152 11.21 12.12 -5.55
N ILE A 153 10.76 11.29 -4.60
CA ILE A 153 9.38 11.28 -4.13
C ILE A 153 9.18 12.39 -3.08
N ASP A 154 9.97 12.40 -2.02
CA ASP A 154 9.82 13.35 -0.91
C ASP A 154 9.95 14.81 -1.37
N SER A 155 10.72 15.07 -2.43
CA SER A 155 10.92 16.42 -2.97
C SER A 155 9.87 16.85 -3.99
N MET A 156 9.41 15.97 -4.87
CA MET A 156 8.56 16.34 -6.01
C MET A 156 7.11 15.83 -5.90
N ILE A 157 6.88 14.72 -5.19
CA ILE A 157 5.59 14.02 -5.09
C ILE A 157 5.40 13.57 -3.63
N PRO A 158 5.34 14.53 -2.70
CA PRO A 158 5.31 14.21 -1.27
C PRO A 158 4.02 13.49 -0.89
N ILE A 159 4.15 12.57 0.07
CA ILE A 159 3.06 11.77 0.61
C ILE A 159 2.77 12.21 2.04
N GLY A 160 1.50 12.44 2.36
CA GLY A 160 1.04 12.76 3.71
C GLY A 160 0.47 11.55 4.44
N ARG A 161 0.52 11.58 5.77
CA ARG A 161 -0.09 10.54 6.62
C ARG A 161 -1.61 10.59 6.48
N GLY A 162 -2.20 9.49 6.00
CA GLY A 162 -3.61 9.39 5.67
C GLY A 162 -3.94 9.57 4.18
N GLN A 163 -2.94 9.82 3.33
CA GLN A 163 -3.10 9.93 1.88
C GLN A 163 -3.14 8.57 1.21
N ARG A 164 -3.78 8.53 0.04
CA ARG A 164 -3.74 7.39 -0.91
C ARG A 164 -2.88 7.80 -2.10
N GLU A 165 -1.69 7.26 -2.22
CA GLU A 165 -0.79 7.56 -3.33
C GLU A 165 -0.50 6.30 -4.13
N LEU A 166 -0.89 6.32 -5.41
CA LEU A 166 -0.74 5.18 -6.31
C LEU A 166 0.70 5.06 -6.81
N ILE A 167 1.27 3.87 -6.76
CA ILE A 167 2.52 3.54 -7.46
C ILE A 167 2.15 2.75 -8.72
N ILE A 168 2.45 3.32 -9.89
CA ILE A 168 2.01 2.76 -11.18
C ILE A 168 3.16 2.68 -12.17
N GLY A 169 3.20 1.63 -12.96
CA GLY A 169 4.22 1.41 -14.01
C GLY A 169 4.27 -0.03 -14.49
N ASP A 170 5.07 -0.29 -15.51
CA ASP A 170 5.22 -1.61 -16.10
C ASP A 170 5.94 -2.60 -15.15
N ARG A 171 5.99 -3.86 -15.55
CA ARG A 171 6.74 -4.88 -14.82
C ARG A 171 8.20 -4.48 -14.65
N GLN A 172 8.77 -4.80 -13.48
CA GLN A 172 10.19 -4.61 -13.17
C GLN A 172 10.69 -3.15 -13.26
N THR A 173 9.81 -2.16 -13.13
CA THR A 173 10.19 -0.74 -13.07
C THR A 173 10.57 -0.23 -11.68
N GLY A 174 10.56 -1.10 -10.67
CA GLY A 174 10.93 -0.75 -9.29
C GLY A 174 9.77 -0.40 -8.37
N LYS A 175 8.51 -0.72 -8.71
CA LYS A 175 7.33 -0.44 -7.86
C LYS A 175 7.47 -1.02 -6.45
N THR A 176 7.74 -2.31 -6.37
CA THR A 176 7.95 -3.02 -5.09
C THR A 176 9.13 -2.45 -4.32
N THR A 177 10.20 -2.05 -5.01
CA THR A 177 11.38 -1.43 -4.38
C THR A 177 11.02 -0.12 -3.69
N ILE A 178 10.27 0.76 -4.34
CA ILE A 178 9.80 2.02 -3.72
C ILE A 178 8.98 1.71 -2.47
N ALA A 179 8.09 0.73 -2.54
CA ALA A 179 7.26 0.32 -1.41
C ALA A 179 8.11 -0.20 -0.24
N THR A 180 9.08 -1.08 -0.51
CA THR A 180 9.96 -1.63 0.53
C THR A 180 10.89 -0.59 1.13
N ASP A 181 11.49 0.28 0.32
CA ASP A 181 12.34 1.38 0.80
C ASP A 181 11.55 2.35 1.69
N THR A 182 10.28 2.61 1.33
CA THR A 182 9.39 3.40 2.17
C THR A 182 9.15 2.75 3.53
N ILE A 183 8.95 1.41 3.59
CA ILE A 183 8.84 0.67 4.86
C ILE A 183 10.15 0.78 5.65
N VAL A 184 11.28 0.51 5.03
CA VAL A 184 12.60 0.57 5.69
C VAL A 184 12.84 1.96 6.31
N ASN A 185 12.41 3.02 5.63
CA ASN A 185 12.54 4.39 6.12
C ASN A 185 11.64 4.73 7.32
N GLN A 186 10.66 3.89 7.66
CA GLN A 186 9.79 4.14 8.83
C GLN A 186 10.42 3.75 10.17
N LYS A 187 11.62 3.18 10.17
CA LYS A 187 12.34 2.81 11.40
C LYS A 187 12.48 4.02 12.33
N GLY A 188 11.97 3.88 13.56
CA GLY A 188 12.03 4.94 14.59
C GLY A 188 11.09 6.13 14.36
N LYS A 189 10.09 6.01 13.46
CA LYS A 189 9.13 7.09 13.15
C LYS A 189 7.72 6.82 13.67
N ASP A 190 7.55 5.81 14.52
CA ASP A 190 6.27 5.39 15.12
C ASP A 190 5.16 5.09 14.08
N VAL A 191 5.54 4.53 12.94
CA VAL A 191 4.62 4.10 11.90
C VAL A 191 4.61 2.57 11.84
N ILE A 192 3.43 1.98 11.98
CA ILE A 192 3.22 0.55 11.78
C ILE A 192 3.02 0.30 10.30
N CYS A 193 3.78 -0.63 9.73
CA CYS A 193 3.69 -0.96 8.31
C CYS A 193 2.94 -2.27 8.10
N ILE A 194 2.15 -2.33 7.02
CA ILE A 194 1.46 -3.54 6.59
C ILE A 194 1.75 -3.72 5.10
N TYR A 195 2.34 -4.85 4.76
CA TYR A 195 2.57 -5.21 3.37
C TYR A 195 1.64 -6.35 2.96
N VAL A 196 0.79 -6.08 1.98
CA VAL A 196 -0.16 -7.07 1.45
C VAL A 196 0.34 -7.56 0.09
N ALA A 197 0.84 -8.80 0.06
CA ALA A 197 1.27 -9.47 -1.16
C ALA A 197 0.07 -10.19 -1.80
N ILE A 198 -0.32 -9.78 -3.00
CA ILE A 198 -1.50 -10.30 -3.71
C ILE A 198 -1.07 -10.98 -4.99
N GLY A 199 -1.31 -12.29 -5.09
CA GLY A 199 -1.02 -13.07 -6.28
C GLY A 199 0.46 -13.11 -6.67
N GLN A 200 1.37 -12.90 -5.73
CA GLN A 200 2.81 -12.97 -5.94
C GLN A 200 3.34 -14.40 -5.80
N LYS A 201 4.51 -14.67 -6.36
CA LYS A 201 5.20 -15.95 -6.17
C LYS A 201 5.68 -16.07 -4.73
N ARG A 202 5.61 -17.27 -4.14
CA ARG A 202 6.12 -17.55 -2.78
C ARG A 202 7.59 -17.14 -2.60
N SER A 203 8.42 -17.36 -3.62
CA SER A 203 9.83 -16.95 -3.61
C SER A 203 10.01 -15.44 -3.51
N THR A 204 9.16 -14.66 -4.20
CA THR A 204 9.20 -13.20 -4.13
C THR A 204 8.81 -12.68 -2.75
N VAL A 205 7.78 -13.28 -2.14
CA VAL A 205 7.36 -12.94 -0.77
C VAL A 205 8.45 -13.31 0.24
N ALA A 206 9.10 -14.46 0.08
CA ALA A 206 10.19 -14.87 0.95
C ALA A 206 11.39 -13.91 0.87
N GLN A 207 11.80 -13.50 -0.33
CA GLN A 207 12.85 -12.50 -0.54
C GLN A 207 12.49 -11.13 0.06
N LEU A 208 11.23 -10.72 -0.05
CA LEU A 208 10.74 -9.49 0.57
C LEU A 208 10.88 -9.56 2.10
N VAL A 209 10.40 -10.64 2.72
CA VAL A 209 10.47 -10.83 4.18
C VAL A 209 11.93 -10.86 4.64
N GLU A 210 12.81 -11.52 3.90
CA GLU A 210 14.24 -11.55 4.18
C GLU A 210 14.85 -10.14 4.11
N ASN A 211 14.54 -9.38 3.05
CA ASN A 211 15.01 -7.99 2.91
C ASN A 211 14.54 -7.10 4.08
N LEU A 212 13.25 -7.17 4.43
CA LEU A 212 12.71 -6.42 5.57
C LEU A 212 13.38 -6.85 6.90
N THR A 213 13.69 -8.14 7.05
CA THR A 213 14.36 -8.67 8.25
C THR A 213 15.79 -8.16 8.37
N ILE A 214 16.57 -8.21 7.28
CA ILE A 214 17.96 -7.72 7.23
C ILE A 214 18.02 -6.24 7.60
N ASN A 215 17.06 -5.44 7.15
CA ASN A 215 16.99 -4.00 7.45
C ASN A 215 16.35 -3.68 8.81
N GLY A 216 15.92 -4.70 9.59
CA GLY A 216 15.26 -4.52 10.87
C GLY A 216 13.85 -3.91 10.76
N ALA A 217 13.24 -3.99 9.59
CA ALA A 217 11.92 -3.42 9.33
C ALA A 217 10.77 -4.37 9.75
N MET A 218 11.04 -5.65 9.95
CA MET A 218 10.03 -6.58 10.47
C MET A 218 9.59 -6.26 11.90
N ASP A 219 10.39 -5.54 12.68
CA ASP A 219 10.05 -5.17 14.07
C ASP A 219 8.79 -4.27 14.17
N TYR A 220 8.39 -3.64 13.07
CA TYR A 220 7.20 -2.78 12.98
C TYR A 220 6.32 -3.09 11.76
N THR A 221 6.52 -4.26 11.12
CA THR A 221 5.82 -4.62 9.87
C THR A 221 5.01 -5.91 10.05
N ILE A 222 3.79 -5.92 9.51
CA ILE A 222 2.93 -7.10 9.32
C ILE A 222 2.95 -7.44 7.83
N VAL A 223 3.15 -8.71 7.48
CA VAL A 223 3.05 -9.17 6.10
C VAL A 223 1.83 -10.07 5.95
N VAL A 224 0.90 -9.66 5.09
CA VAL A 224 -0.27 -10.47 4.69
C VAL A 224 -0.01 -11.04 3.31
N SER A 225 -0.03 -12.35 3.18
CA SER A 225 0.32 -13.03 1.92
C SER A 225 -0.84 -13.88 1.39
N ALA A 226 -1.25 -13.58 0.16
CA ALA A 226 -2.09 -14.43 -0.66
C ALA A 226 -1.36 -14.72 -1.98
N THR A 227 -0.67 -15.84 -2.06
CA THR A 227 0.22 -16.16 -3.17
C THR A 227 -0.52 -16.57 -4.44
N ALA A 228 0.18 -16.57 -5.58
CA ALA A 228 -0.39 -16.97 -6.87
C ALA A 228 -0.83 -18.45 -6.94
N SER A 229 -0.40 -19.28 -5.99
CA SER A 229 -0.81 -20.67 -5.87
C SER A 229 -2.08 -20.90 -5.04
N GLU A 230 -2.59 -19.83 -4.40
CA GLU A 230 -3.82 -19.87 -3.64
C GLU A 230 -5.03 -19.56 -4.51
N LEU A 231 -6.20 -20.04 -4.12
CA LEU A 231 -7.44 -19.78 -4.81
C LEU A 231 -7.75 -18.27 -4.86
N ALA A 232 -8.46 -17.86 -5.93
CA ALA A 232 -8.83 -16.46 -6.12
C ALA A 232 -9.52 -15.80 -4.91
N PRO A 233 -10.36 -16.50 -4.14
CA PRO A 233 -10.97 -15.95 -2.93
C PRO A 233 -9.97 -15.43 -1.89
N MET A 234 -8.86 -16.10 -1.68
CA MET A 234 -7.82 -15.67 -0.75
C MET A 234 -7.14 -14.37 -1.23
N GLN A 235 -6.88 -14.28 -2.53
CA GLN A 235 -6.33 -13.05 -3.14
C GLN A 235 -7.33 -11.88 -3.08
N TYR A 236 -8.63 -12.18 -3.15
CA TYR A 236 -9.70 -11.20 -3.05
C TYR A 236 -9.80 -10.57 -1.64
N ILE A 237 -9.75 -11.40 -0.58
CA ILE A 237 -9.92 -10.88 0.78
C ILE A 237 -8.64 -10.28 1.37
N ALA A 238 -7.46 -10.64 0.90
CA ALA A 238 -6.17 -10.22 1.47
C ALA A 238 -6.02 -8.70 1.64
N PRO A 239 -6.37 -7.83 0.67
CA PRO A 239 -6.29 -6.38 0.85
C PRO A 239 -7.18 -5.87 1.97
N TYR A 240 -8.39 -6.41 2.10
CA TYR A 240 -9.32 -6.04 3.16
C TYR A 240 -8.81 -6.48 4.54
N THR A 241 -8.19 -7.65 4.61
CA THR A 241 -7.52 -8.16 5.81
C THR A 241 -6.43 -7.20 6.27
N GLY A 242 -5.52 -6.82 5.38
CA GLY A 242 -4.45 -5.86 5.70
C GLY A 242 -4.99 -4.50 6.10
N CYS A 243 -6.03 -4.01 5.41
CA CYS A 243 -6.70 -2.78 5.77
C CYS A 243 -7.31 -2.82 7.17
N THR A 244 -8.03 -3.88 7.50
CA THR A 244 -8.67 -4.08 8.81
C THR A 244 -7.65 -4.15 9.95
N MET A 245 -6.52 -4.82 9.73
CA MET A 245 -5.41 -4.84 10.69
C MET A 245 -4.85 -3.43 10.90
N GLY A 246 -4.70 -2.65 9.83
CA GLY A 246 -4.24 -1.26 9.89
C GLY A 246 -5.22 -0.33 10.61
N GLU A 247 -6.51 -0.46 10.31
CA GLU A 247 -7.55 0.33 10.98
C GLU A 247 -7.60 0.11 12.49
N HIS A 248 -7.27 -1.08 12.96
CA HIS A 248 -7.20 -1.35 14.38
C HIS A 248 -6.22 -0.40 15.08
N PHE A 249 -5.04 -0.22 14.51
CA PHE A 249 -4.03 0.69 15.05
C PHE A 249 -4.37 2.16 14.79
N MET A 250 -4.94 2.49 13.65
CA MET A 250 -5.41 3.85 13.35
C MET A 250 -6.43 4.34 14.38
N HIS A 251 -7.38 3.48 14.77
CA HIS A 251 -8.37 3.81 15.81
C HIS A 251 -7.78 3.91 17.22
N GLN A 252 -6.56 3.38 17.43
CA GLN A 252 -5.78 3.57 18.66
C GLN A 252 -4.94 4.86 18.65
N GLY A 253 -5.09 5.70 17.62
CA GLY A 253 -4.33 6.94 17.48
C GLY A 253 -2.92 6.76 16.89
N LYS A 254 -2.62 5.61 16.31
CA LYS A 254 -1.32 5.32 15.69
C LYS A 254 -1.33 5.64 14.20
N ASP A 255 -0.16 5.89 13.64
CA ASP A 255 0.02 6.05 12.20
C ASP A 255 0.37 4.71 11.55
N VAL A 256 -0.31 4.42 10.46
CA VAL A 256 -0.17 3.15 9.73
C VAL A 256 0.12 3.42 8.26
N LEU A 257 1.01 2.65 7.70
CA LEU A 257 1.28 2.56 6.26
C LEU A 257 0.85 1.20 5.76
N VAL A 258 -0.06 1.14 4.79
CA VAL A 258 -0.46 -0.11 4.13
C VAL A 258 -0.06 -0.08 2.65
N ILE A 259 0.57 -1.15 2.19
CA ILE A 259 0.97 -1.35 0.81
C ILE A 259 0.17 -2.50 0.23
N TYR A 260 -0.44 -2.30 -0.94
CA TYR A 260 -1.17 -3.33 -1.67
C TYR A 260 -0.42 -3.68 -2.96
N ASP A 261 0.33 -4.77 -2.95
CA ASP A 261 1.16 -5.21 -4.08
C ASP A 261 0.66 -6.54 -4.66
N ASP A 262 -0.17 -6.56 -5.74
CA ASP A 262 -0.73 -5.39 -6.44
C ASP A 262 -2.25 -5.50 -6.61
N LEU A 263 -2.90 -4.37 -6.79
CA LEU A 263 -4.35 -4.31 -7.00
C LEU A 263 -4.77 -4.73 -8.43
N SER A 264 -3.85 -4.83 -9.38
CA SER A 264 -4.14 -5.40 -10.70
C SER A 264 -4.51 -6.88 -10.56
N LYS A 265 -3.74 -7.64 -9.78
CA LYS A 265 -4.03 -9.06 -9.49
C LYS A 265 -5.27 -9.21 -8.61
N HIS A 266 -5.50 -8.29 -7.68
CA HIS A 266 -6.74 -8.23 -6.91
C HIS A 266 -7.97 -8.13 -7.81
N ALA A 267 -7.95 -7.23 -8.80
CA ALA A 267 -9.03 -7.11 -9.78
C ALA A 267 -9.20 -8.38 -10.62
N VAL A 268 -8.11 -9.02 -11.03
CA VAL A 268 -8.16 -10.30 -11.78
C VAL A 268 -8.77 -11.41 -10.94
N ALA A 269 -8.42 -11.53 -9.66
CA ALA A 269 -9.03 -12.49 -8.74
C ALA A 269 -10.54 -12.25 -8.60
N TYR A 270 -10.94 -10.99 -8.43
CA TYR A 270 -12.36 -10.63 -8.36
C TYR A 270 -13.13 -10.92 -9.65
N ARG A 271 -12.51 -10.67 -10.81
CA ARG A 271 -13.07 -11.05 -12.11
C ARG A 271 -13.28 -12.56 -12.21
N ALA A 272 -12.30 -13.36 -11.82
CA ALA A 272 -12.42 -14.82 -11.82
C ALA A 272 -13.58 -15.29 -10.94
N ILE A 273 -13.68 -14.82 -9.71
CA ILE A 273 -14.79 -15.12 -8.80
C ILE A 273 -16.12 -14.73 -9.43
N SER A 274 -16.23 -13.52 -9.95
CA SER A 274 -17.47 -12.99 -10.52
C SER A 274 -17.97 -13.80 -11.73
N LEU A 275 -17.05 -14.26 -12.57
CA LEU A 275 -17.39 -15.13 -13.72
C LEU A 275 -17.84 -16.52 -13.25
N LEU A 276 -17.19 -17.09 -12.22
CA LEU A 276 -17.55 -18.40 -11.65
C LEU A 276 -18.94 -18.38 -11.00
N ILE A 277 -19.30 -17.31 -10.31
CA ILE A 277 -20.66 -17.12 -9.75
C ILE A 277 -21.66 -16.60 -10.80
N ARG A 278 -21.28 -16.52 -12.08
CA ARG A 278 -22.10 -16.12 -13.23
C ARG A 278 -22.66 -14.70 -13.17
N ARG A 279 -21.92 -13.77 -12.55
CA ARG A 279 -22.25 -12.34 -12.70
C ARG A 279 -21.99 -11.87 -14.14
N PRO A 280 -22.85 -11.01 -14.70
CA PRO A 280 -22.68 -10.55 -16.08
C PRO A 280 -21.39 -9.77 -16.22
N PRO A 281 -20.52 -10.11 -17.21
CA PRO A 281 -19.28 -9.39 -17.44
C PRO A 281 -19.53 -8.04 -18.12
N GLY A 282 -18.72 -7.05 -17.75
CA GLY A 282 -18.63 -5.75 -18.40
C GLY A 282 -17.35 -5.60 -19.25
N ARG A 283 -16.75 -4.38 -19.23
CA ARG A 283 -15.52 -4.08 -19.95
C ARG A 283 -14.38 -5.02 -19.51
N GLU A 284 -13.65 -5.58 -20.46
CA GLU A 284 -12.53 -6.52 -20.22
C GLU A 284 -12.93 -7.74 -19.34
N ALA A 285 -14.22 -8.12 -19.41
CA ALA A 285 -14.83 -9.16 -18.60
C ALA A 285 -14.84 -8.90 -17.07
N TYR A 286 -14.51 -7.68 -16.63
CA TYR A 286 -14.70 -7.30 -15.23
C TYR A 286 -16.17 -7.11 -14.88
N PRO A 287 -16.61 -7.42 -13.65
CA PRO A 287 -17.96 -7.13 -13.22
C PRO A 287 -18.20 -5.62 -13.11
N GLY A 288 -19.44 -5.18 -13.19
CA GLY A 288 -19.81 -3.76 -13.19
C GLY A 288 -19.41 -3.00 -11.92
N ASP A 289 -19.19 -3.71 -10.82
CA ASP A 289 -18.82 -3.17 -9.52
C ASP A 289 -17.30 -3.18 -9.22
N VAL A 290 -16.45 -3.42 -10.23
CA VAL A 290 -14.99 -3.44 -10.02
C VAL A 290 -14.42 -2.09 -9.55
N PHE A 291 -15.06 -0.98 -9.92
CA PHE A 291 -14.70 0.32 -9.34
C PHE A 291 -14.95 0.34 -7.83
N TYR A 292 -16.08 -0.16 -7.39
CA TYR A 292 -16.45 -0.24 -5.98
C TYR A 292 -15.54 -1.19 -5.18
N LEU A 293 -15.03 -2.25 -5.82
CA LEU A 293 -14.03 -3.14 -5.22
C LEU A 293 -12.85 -2.36 -4.65
N HIS A 294 -12.26 -1.46 -5.42
CA HIS A 294 -11.10 -0.69 -5.01
C HIS A 294 -11.47 0.57 -4.21
N SER A 295 -12.59 1.23 -4.53
CA SER A 295 -12.99 2.45 -3.82
C SER A 295 -13.37 2.17 -2.38
N ARG A 296 -14.13 1.10 -2.07
CA ARG A 296 -14.48 0.74 -0.69
C ARG A 296 -13.27 0.29 0.15
N LEU A 297 -12.19 -0.17 -0.49
CA LEU A 297 -10.91 -0.47 0.16
C LEU A 297 -10.14 0.82 0.45
N LEU A 298 -9.89 1.62 -0.59
CA LEU A 298 -8.99 2.76 -0.54
C LEU A 298 -9.59 3.96 0.22
N GLU A 299 -10.93 4.11 0.22
CA GLU A 299 -11.60 5.14 1.02
C GLU A 299 -11.46 4.94 2.54
N ARG A 300 -11.08 3.75 2.98
CA ARG A 300 -10.79 3.47 4.40
C ARG A 300 -9.47 4.10 4.86
N ALA A 301 -8.57 4.41 3.92
CA ALA A 301 -7.37 5.20 4.21
C ALA A 301 -7.74 6.66 4.46
N ALA A 302 -7.38 7.16 5.64
CA ALA A 302 -7.70 8.50 6.06
C ALA A 302 -6.80 8.96 7.21
N ARG A 303 -6.78 10.25 7.48
CA ARG A 303 -6.31 10.81 8.74
C ARG A 303 -7.53 11.09 9.62
N MET A 304 -7.55 10.51 10.79
CA MET A 304 -8.66 10.67 11.75
C MET A 304 -8.55 12.02 12.46
N SER A 305 -9.69 12.62 12.76
CA SER A 305 -9.74 13.83 13.58
C SER A 305 -9.23 13.56 14.99
N ASP A 306 -8.77 14.61 15.70
CA ASP A 306 -8.26 14.48 17.07
C ASP A 306 -9.32 13.94 18.03
N ALA A 307 -10.60 14.27 17.79
CA ALA A 307 -11.73 13.71 18.54
C ALA A 307 -11.87 12.17 18.37
N LYS A 308 -11.29 11.60 17.34
CA LYS A 308 -11.26 10.16 17.03
C LYS A 308 -9.86 9.53 17.25
N GLY A 309 -8.98 10.22 17.98
CA GLY A 309 -7.66 9.74 18.35
C GLY A 309 -6.52 10.21 17.46
N GLY A 310 -6.78 10.92 16.37
CA GLY A 310 -5.75 11.55 15.52
C GLY A 310 -4.86 10.60 14.70
N GLY A 311 -5.13 9.29 14.73
CA GLY A 311 -4.35 8.30 13.97
C GLY A 311 -4.56 8.40 12.46
N SER A 312 -3.69 7.77 11.68
CA SER A 312 -3.78 7.76 10.22
C SER A 312 -3.56 6.38 9.62
N LEU A 313 -4.19 6.15 8.46
CA LEU A 313 -3.93 5.01 7.59
C LEU A 313 -3.58 5.55 6.21
N THR A 314 -2.31 5.44 5.83
CA THR A 314 -1.79 5.83 4.52
C THR A 314 -1.75 4.61 3.61
N ALA A 315 -2.32 4.71 2.41
CA ALA A 315 -2.36 3.61 1.46
C ALA A 315 -1.44 3.87 0.25
N LEU A 316 -0.58 2.92 -0.05
CA LEU A 316 0.22 2.86 -1.26
C LEU A 316 -0.22 1.66 -2.10
N PRO A 317 -1.30 1.78 -2.89
CA PRO A 317 -1.67 0.77 -3.86
C PRO A 317 -0.66 0.73 -5.01
N ILE A 318 -0.39 -0.48 -5.50
CA ILE A 318 0.45 -0.71 -6.67
C ILE A 318 -0.43 -1.20 -7.82
N ILE A 319 -0.26 -0.61 -9.00
CA ILE A 319 -0.88 -1.05 -10.24
C ILE A 319 0.20 -1.35 -11.28
N GLU A 320 0.04 -2.48 -11.95
CA GLU A 320 0.88 -2.87 -13.06
C GLU A 320 0.24 -2.44 -14.39
N THR A 321 1.00 -1.70 -15.21
CA THR A 321 0.61 -1.35 -16.58
C THR A 321 1.27 -2.28 -17.58
N GLN A 322 0.80 -2.23 -18.81
CA GLN A 322 1.42 -2.87 -19.98
C GLN A 322 1.78 -1.80 -20.99
N ALA A 323 3.05 -1.73 -21.38
CA ALA A 323 3.58 -0.74 -22.31
C ALA A 323 3.26 0.72 -21.91
N GLY A 324 3.25 1.02 -20.61
CA GLY A 324 2.96 2.35 -20.08
C GLY A 324 1.51 2.82 -20.24
N ASP A 325 0.57 1.95 -20.61
CA ASP A 325 -0.82 2.34 -20.85
C ASP A 325 -1.57 2.60 -19.52
N VAL A 326 -1.64 3.88 -19.14
CA VAL A 326 -2.42 4.35 -18.01
C VAL A 326 -3.90 4.54 -18.31
N SER A 327 -4.30 4.44 -19.59
CA SER A 327 -5.71 4.58 -20.02
C SER A 327 -6.50 3.27 -19.96
N ALA A 328 -5.83 2.15 -19.64
CA ALA A 328 -6.48 0.86 -19.41
C ALA A 328 -7.51 0.94 -18.26
N TYR A 329 -8.43 -0.02 -18.21
CA TYR A 329 -9.62 0.07 -17.35
C TYR A 329 -9.28 0.13 -15.85
N ILE A 330 -8.48 -0.78 -15.35
CA ILE A 330 -8.13 -0.81 -13.92
C ILE A 330 -7.23 0.37 -13.50
N PRO A 331 -6.14 0.71 -14.26
CA PRO A 331 -5.36 1.91 -13.98
C PRO A 331 -6.20 3.17 -13.85
N THR A 332 -7.07 3.45 -14.82
CA THR A 332 -7.96 4.63 -14.82
C THR A 332 -8.84 4.70 -13.57
N ASN A 333 -9.43 3.56 -13.18
CA ASN A 333 -10.26 3.49 -11.98
C ASN A 333 -9.45 3.85 -10.73
N VAL A 334 -8.27 3.27 -10.54
CA VAL A 334 -7.47 3.50 -9.32
C VAL A 334 -6.88 4.91 -9.29
N ILE A 335 -6.45 5.46 -10.42
CA ILE A 335 -6.01 6.87 -10.51
C ILE A 335 -7.13 7.83 -10.06
N SER A 336 -8.39 7.53 -10.39
CA SER A 336 -9.52 8.39 -9.99
C SER A 336 -9.86 8.29 -8.51
N ILE A 337 -9.58 7.15 -7.86
CA ILE A 337 -9.87 6.92 -6.44
C ILE A 337 -8.76 7.53 -5.55
N THR A 338 -7.52 7.55 -6.03
CA THR A 338 -6.35 7.96 -5.24
C THR A 338 -6.13 9.47 -5.26
N ASP A 339 -5.34 9.96 -4.30
CA ASP A 339 -4.99 11.37 -4.13
C ASP A 339 -3.74 11.78 -4.92
N GLY A 340 -3.35 10.97 -5.88
CA GLY A 340 -2.21 11.16 -6.75
C GLY A 340 -1.58 9.85 -7.18
N GLN A 341 -0.55 9.96 -8.01
CA GLN A 341 0.18 8.82 -8.54
C GLN A 341 1.68 9.10 -8.72
N ILE A 342 2.49 8.09 -8.44
CA ILE A 342 3.91 8.01 -8.77
C ILE A 342 4.03 7.10 -9.98
N PHE A 343 4.32 7.68 -11.13
CA PHE A 343 4.47 6.94 -12.39
C PHE A 343 5.92 6.56 -12.62
N LEU A 344 6.16 5.26 -12.80
CA LEU A 344 7.47 4.69 -13.11
C LEU A 344 7.54 4.35 -14.60
N GLU A 345 8.53 4.92 -15.26
CA GLU A 345 8.72 4.84 -16.71
C GLU A 345 9.81 3.82 -17.06
N THR A 346 9.49 2.90 -17.97
CA THR A 346 10.42 1.86 -18.42
C THR A 346 11.66 2.44 -19.12
N GLU A 347 11.51 3.53 -19.87
CA GLU A 347 12.63 4.18 -20.54
C GLU A 347 13.65 4.75 -19.56
N LEU A 348 13.19 5.39 -18.48
CA LEU A 348 14.06 5.88 -17.41
C LEU A 348 14.78 4.74 -16.71
N PHE A 349 14.07 3.65 -16.42
CA PHE A 349 14.65 2.46 -15.80
C PHE A 349 15.77 1.87 -16.67
N ASN A 350 15.53 1.69 -17.98
CA ASN A 350 16.49 1.18 -18.93
C ASN A 350 17.68 2.12 -19.14
N ALA A 351 17.48 3.44 -18.98
CA ALA A 351 18.54 4.44 -19.00
C ALA A 351 19.36 4.52 -17.69
N GLY A 352 19.08 3.64 -16.72
CA GLY A 352 19.79 3.62 -15.42
C GLY A 352 19.44 4.80 -14.51
N VAL A 353 18.27 5.43 -14.69
CA VAL A 353 17.73 6.43 -13.79
C VAL A 353 16.83 5.71 -12.78
N MET A 354 17.34 5.50 -11.58
CA MET A 354 16.63 4.81 -10.51
C MET A 354 16.56 5.69 -9.24
N PRO A 355 15.36 5.86 -8.64
CA PRO A 355 14.07 5.36 -9.10
C PRO A 355 13.60 6.01 -10.40
N ALA A 356 12.91 5.23 -11.24
CA ALA A 356 12.49 5.63 -12.58
C ALA A 356 11.23 6.52 -12.58
N VAL A 357 11.16 7.48 -11.68
CA VAL A 357 10.01 8.36 -11.48
C VAL A 357 9.92 9.39 -12.60
N ASN A 358 8.80 9.43 -13.31
CA ASN A 358 8.51 10.48 -14.29
C ASN A 358 7.82 11.65 -13.58
N PRO A 359 8.48 12.82 -13.44
CA PRO A 359 7.91 13.96 -12.73
C PRO A 359 6.76 14.65 -13.49
N GLY A 360 6.71 14.51 -14.83
CA GLY A 360 5.72 15.17 -15.67
C GLY A 360 4.30 14.68 -15.45
N ILE A 361 4.13 13.36 -15.27
CA ILE A 361 2.82 12.72 -15.11
C ILE A 361 2.56 12.22 -13.68
N SER A 362 3.55 12.29 -12.81
CA SER A 362 3.38 12.00 -11.38
C SER A 362 2.81 13.21 -10.65
N VAL A 363 1.84 12.99 -9.77
CA VAL A 363 1.12 14.05 -9.06
C VAL A 363 0.87 13.63 -7.62
N SER A 364 1.05 14.55 -6.68
CA SER A 364 0.49 14.48 -5.32
C SER A 364 -0.53 15.60 -5.17
N ARG A 365 -1.80 15.26 -4.88
CA ARG A 365 -2.85 16.26 -4.67
C ARG A 365 -2.73 16.98 -3.32
N VAL A 366 -2.09 16.37 -2.34
CA VAL A 366 -1.74 17.00 -1.06
C VAL A 366 -0.57 17.97 -1.25
N GLY A 367 0.42 17.58 -2.03
CA GLY A 367 1.53 18.45 -2.42
C GLY A 367 2.32 18.97 -1.22
N GLY A 368 2.66 20.25 -1.25
CA GLY A 368 3.53 20.88 -0.25
C GLY A 368 3.00 20.89 1.20
N ASP A 369 1.73 20.54 1.43
CA ASP A 369 1.20 20.39 2.79
C ASP A 369 1.69 19.10 3.44
N ALA A 370 2.11 18.13 2.62
CA ALA A 370 2.78 16.90 3.04
C ALA A 370 4.33 17.04 3.09
N GLN A 371 4.87 18.25 3.14
CA GLN A 371 6.31 18.51 3.26
C GLN A 371 6.61 19.36 4.49
N ILE A 372 7.78 19.10 5.11
CA ILE A 372 8.33 20.05 6.08
C ILE A 372 8.67 21.37 5.37
N LYS A 373 8.62 22.48 6.10
CA LYS A 373 8.83 23.81 5.52
C LYS A 373 10.20 23.98 4.86
N ALA A 374 11.22 23.31 5.39
CA ALA A 374 12.56 23.28 4.80
C ALA A 374 12.53 22.64 3.41
N MET A 375 11.92 21.46 3.26
CA MET A 375 11.81 20.78 1.97
C MET A 375 10.98 21.60 0.98
N LYS A 376 9.85 22.13 1.39
CA LYS A 376 8.98 23.00 0.55
C LYS A 376 9.77 24.20 0.01
N LYS A 377 10.65 24.80 0.83
CA LYS A 377 11.50 25.94 0.44
C LYS A 377 12.55 25.56 -0.62
N VAL A 378 13.20 24.40 -0.49
CA VAL A 378 14.33 24.03 -1.37
C VAL A 378 13.88 23.29 -2.62
N ALA A 379 12.77 22.53 -2.56
CA ALA A 379 12.30 21.70 -3.66
C ALA A 379 11.19 22.36 -4.51
N GLY A 380 10.74 23.56 -4.17
CA GLY A 380 9.60 24.22 -4.83
C GLY A 380 9.71 24.36 -6.34
N SER A 381 10.91 24.54 -6.88
CA SER A 381 11.17 24.63 -8.33
C SER A 381 11.68 23.33 -8.95
N LEU A 382 12.03 22.33 -8.14
CA LEU A 382 12.75 21.14 -8.60
C LEU A 382 11.98 20.35 -9.65
N LYS A 383 10.70 20.12 -9.41
CA LYS A 383 9.82 19.41 -10.35
C LYS A 383 9.72 20.11 -11.71
N LEU A 384 9.58 21.44 -11.70
CA LEU A 384 9.54 22.23 -12.93
C LEU A 384 10.87 22.16 -13.70
N LEU A 385 11.99 22.33 -13.01
CA LEU A 385 13.34 22.25 -13.59
C LEU A 385 13.59 20.87 -14.22
N TYR A 386 13.21 19.81 -13.52
CA TYR A 386 13.37 18.46 -14.05
C TYR A 386 12.46 18.19 -15.26
N SER A 387 11.20 18.65 -15.22
CA SER A 387 10.29 18.50 -16.37
C SER A 387 10.79 19.26 -17.60
N GLN A 388 11.27 20.48 -17.42
CA GLN A 388 11.90 21.28 -18.51
C GLN A 388 13.14 20.59 -19.07
N TYR A 389 13.98 20.02 -18.22
CA TYR A 389 15.13 19.24 -18.68
C TYR A 389 14.70 18.06 -19.56
N ARG A 390 13.69 17.31 -19.17
CA ARG A 390 13.17 16.17 -19.94
C ARG A 390 12.68 16.58 -21.33
N GLU A 391 11.97 17.71 -21.42
CA GLU A 391 11.54 18.28 -22.69
C GLU A 391 12.73 18.68 -23.55
N LEU A 392 13.67 19.44 -22.99
CA LEU A 392 14.87 19.89 -23.69
C LEU A 392 15.76 18.72 -24.14
N GLN A 393 15.88 17.66 -23.34
CA GLN A 393 16.65 16.48 -23.66
C GLN A 393 16.16 15.80 -24.95
N SER A 394 14.84 15.74 -25.14
CA SER A 394 14.25 15.16 -26.36
C SER A 394 14.56 16.02 -27.59
N PHE A 395 14.56 17.35 -27.48
CA PHE A 395 14.92 18.25 -28.56
C PHE A 395 16.43 18.25 -28.85
N ALA A 396 17.28 18.13 -27.83
CA ALA A 396 18.73 18.13 -27.97
C ALA A 396 19.26 16.93 -28.79
N GLN A 397 18.52 15.83 -28.82
CA GLN A 397 18.86 14.67 -29.66
C GLN A 397 18.76 14.96 -31.19
N PHE A 398 17.98 15.97 -31.56
CA PHE A 398 17.70 16.29 -32.96
C PHE A 398 18.39 17.58 -33.48
N GLY A 399 18.99 18.40 -32.58
CA GLY A 399 19.58 19.70 -32.94
C GLY A 399 21.07 19.79 -32.63
N SER A 400 21.86 20.27 -33.62
CA SER A 400 23.31 20.43 -33.46
C SER A 400 23.76 21.74 -32.82
N ASP A 401 22.94 22.81 -32.89
CA ASP A 401 23.29 24.14 -32.37
C ASP A 401 22.31 24.60 -31.25
N LEU A 402 22.68 24.30 -30.02
CA LEU A 402 22.00 24.78 -28.85
C LEU A 402 22.60 26.12 -28.37
N ASP A 403 21.76 27.07 -28.00
CA ASP A 403 22.20 28.31 -27.37
C ASP A 403 22.82 28.08 -25.98
N ALA A 404 23.51 29.09 -25.46
CA ALA A 404 24.20 28.98 -24.16
C ALA A 404 23.25 28.77 -22.98
N ASP A 405 22.03 29.36 -23.02
CA ASP A 405 21.02 29.22 -21.98
C ASP A 405 20.45 27.78 -21.97
N THR A 406 20.14 27.23 -23.13
CA THR A 406 19.68 25.85 -23.26
C THR A 406 20.73 24.85 -22.80
N LYS A 407 22.03 25.08 -23.14
CA LYS A 407 23.13 24.25 -22.62
C LYS A 407 23.25 24.30 -21.10
N ALA A 408 23.11 25.48 -20.50
CA ALA A 408 23.16 25.64 -19.04
C ALA A 408 21.99 24.92 -18.35
N ARG A 409 20.78 24.97 -18.93
CA ARG A 409 19.60 24.23 -18.39
C ARG A 409 19.75 22.73 -18.51
N LEU A 410 20.31 22.24 -19.61
CA LEU A 410 20.62 20.81 -19.78
C LEU A 410 21.65 20.35 -18.76
N ALA A 411 22.72 21.11 -18.58
CA ALA A 411 23.76 20.81 -17.60
C ALA A 411 23.24 20.81 -16.15
N LEU A 412 22.33 21.72 -15.80
CA LEU A 412 21.65 21.71 -14.49
C LEU A 412 20.75 20.49 -14.35
N GLY A 413 19.98 20.15 -15.39
CA GLY A 413 19.08 19.00 -15.40
C GLY A 413 19.81 17.68 -15.23
N GLU A 414 20.95 17.48 -15.87
CA GLU A 414 21.81 16.29 -15.69
C GLU A 414 22.26 16.14 -14.22
N ARG A 415 22.61 17.24 -13.56
CA ARG A 415 22.97 17.25 -12.14
C ARG A 415 21.79 16.95 -11.24
N ILE A 416 20.61 17.49 -11.55
CA ILE A 416 19.37 17.17 -10.85
C ILE A 416 19.08 15.66 -10.92
N VAL A 417 19.18 15.07 -12.12
CA VAL A 417 19.00 13.62 -12.31
C VAL A 417 20.02 12.84 -11.50
N ALA A 418 21.29 13.23 -11.51
CA ALA A 418 22.35 12.56 -10.76
C ALA A 418 22.10 12.61 -9.23
N VAL A 419 21.66 13.75 -8.71
CA VAL A 419 21.28 13.92 -7.29
C VAL A 419 20.08 13.06 -6.92
N LEU A 420 19.07 12.96 -7.79
CA LEU A 420 17.84 12.21 -7.54
C LEU A 420 18.03 10.69 -7.66
N LYS A 421 19.10 10.23 -8.32
CA LYS A 421 19.44 8.79 -8.33
C LYS A 421 19.73 8.30 -6.91
N GLN A 422 19.24 7.10 -6.63
CA GLN A 422 19.37 6.48 -5.32
C GLN A 422 19.40 4.97 -5.44
N LYS A 423 20.23 4.31 -4.62
CA LYS A 423 20.29 2.86 -4.56
C LYS A 423 19.15 2.28 -3.74
N ASN A 424 18.83 1.02 -3.98
CA ASN A 424 17.85 0.28 -3.20
C ASN A 424 18.34 0.08 -1.75
N ASN A 425 17.42 0.06 -0.82
CA ASN A 425 17.68 -0.12 0.62
C ASN A 425 18.61 0.95 1.25
N GLU A 426 18.77 2.10 0.60
CA GLU A 426 19.52 3.23 1.12
C GLU A 426 18.60 4.47 1.25
N PRO A 427 17.58 4.44 2.11
CA PRO A 427 16.74 5.62 2.31
C PRO A 427 17.55 6.77 2.90
N VAL A 428 17.29 7.99 2.43
CA VAL A 428 17.95 9.20 2.86
C VAL A 428 17.05 9.98 3.80
N GLU A 429 17.58 10.36 4.96
CA GLU A 429 16.85 11.19 5.91
C GLU A 429 16.54 12.57 5.33
N VAL A 430 15.39 13.14 5.67
CA VAL A 430 14.89 14.39 5.09
C VAL A 430 15.84 15.58 5.29
N ALA A 431 16.56 15.66 6.42
CA ALA A 431 17.51 16.74 6.65
C ALA A 431 18.68 16.71 5.64
N HIS A 432 19.19 15.52 5.33
CA HIS A 432 20.20 15.33 4.29
C HIS A 432 19.65 15.58 2.89
N GLN A 433 18.40 15.16 2.63
CA GLN A 433 17.74 15.48 1.37
C GLN A 433 17.63 16.99 1.15
N VAL A 434 17.26 17.75 2.18
CA VAL A 434 17.18 19.21 2.11
C VAL A 434 18.55 19.82 1.74
N CYS A 435 19.64 19.34 2.36
CA CYS A 435 20.98 19.84 2.09
C CYS A 435 21.42 19.59 0.63
N ILE A 436 21.27 18.39 0.11
CA ILE A 436 21.70 18.07 -1.25
C ILE A 436 20.80 18.70 -2.33
N ILE A 437 19.50 18.79 -2.09
CA ILE A 437 18.57 19.47 -2.99
C ILE A 437 18.83 20.97 -3.01
N TYR A 438 19.15 21.56 -1.84
CA TYR A 438 19.59 22.95 -1.77
C TYR A 438 20.86 23.17 -2.61
N ALA A 439 21.83 22.29 -2.50
CA ALA A 439 23.10 22.39 -3.24
C ALA A 439 22.87 22.39 -4.76
N VAL A 440 22.04 21.48 -5.28
CA VAL A 440 21.78 21.43 -6.73
C VAL A 440 20.91 22.57 -7.22
N THR A 441 19.86 22.96 -6.49
CA THR A 441 18.92 24.01 -6.91
C THR A 441 19.53 25.40 -6.83
N LYS A 442 20.53 25.63 -5.97
CA LYS A 442 21.25 26.89 -5.82
C LYS A 442 22.54 26.95 -6.65
N GLY A 443 22.83 25.92 -7.48
CA GLY A 443 23.94 25.92 -8.43
C GLY A 443 25.31 25.61 -7.81
N TYR A 444 25.39 25.14 -6.57
CA TYR A 444 26.66 24.76 -5.95
C TYR A 444 27.35 23.60 -6.68
N LEU A 445 26.59 22.78 -7.40
CA LEU A 445 27.12 21.64 -8.14
C LEU A 445 27.51 21.96 -9.59
N ASN A 446 27.42 23.22 -10.03
CA ASN A 446 27.66 23.59 -11.43
C ASN A 446 29.09 23.26 -11.92
N ASN A 447 30.07 23.32 -11.01
CA ASN A 447 31.49 23.08 -11.32
C ASN A 447 31.93 21.64 -10.97
N ILE A 448 31.01 20.78 -10.53
CA ILE A 448 31.29 19.37 -10.24
C ILE A 448 30.90 18.55 -11.46
N GLU A 449 31.74 17.59 -11.85
CA GLU A 449 31.40 16.62 -12.88
C GLU A 449 30.26 15.72 -12.43
N VAL A 450 29.33 15.41 -13.34
CA VAL A 450 28.14 14.60 -13.05
C VAL A 450 28.51 13.24 -12.42
N ALA A 451 29.62 12.64 -12.85
CA ALA A 451 30.12 11.38 -12.30
C ALA A 451 30.59 11.46 -10.84
N GLN A 452 30.97 12.65 -10.35
CA GLN A 452 31.43 12.89 -8.97
C GLN A 452 30.30 13.23 -8.00
N ILE A 453 29.08 13.48 -8.48
CA ILE A 453 27.94 13.87 -7.63
C ILE A 453 27.62 12.82 -6.55
N PRO A 454 27.62 11.51 -6.82
CA PRO A 454 27.39 10.51 -5.76
C PRO A 454 28.46 10.54 -4.66
N GLU A 455 29.71 10.79 -5.02
CA GLU A 455 30.81 10.94 -4.06
C GLU A 455 30.66 12.22 -3.24
N PHE A 456 30.32 13.33 -3.89
CA PHE A 456 30.01 14.59 -3.22
C PHE A 456 28.85 14.43 -2.22
N GLU A 457 27.78 13.75 -2.60
CA GLU A 457 26.63 13.50 -1.70
C GLU A 457 27.05 12.68 -0.48
N ALA A 458 27.82 11.61 -0.66
CA ALA A 458 28.32 10.79 0.44
C ALA A 458 29.21 11.62 1.38
N ARG A 459 30.10 12.42 0.81
CA ARG A 459 31.00 13.27 1.57
C ARG A 459 30.26 14.40 2.29
N LEU A 460 29.24 14.98 1.66
CA LEU A 460 28.39 15.99 2.28
C LEU A 460 27.68 15.43 3.52
N ARG A 461 27.13 14.21 3.44
CA ARG A 461 26.49 13.57 4.61
C ARG A 461 27.49 13.42 5.77
N GLU A 462 28.66 12.85 5.49
CA GLU A 462 29.69 12.65 6.50
C GLU A 462 30.18 14.00 7.09
N PHE A 463 30.39 14.99 6.24
CA PHE A 463 30.82 16.32 6.64
C PHE A 463 29.79 17.01 7.52
N MET A 464 28.52 16.99 7.15
CA MET A 464 27.45 17.60 7.95
C MET A 464 27.22 16.91 9.28
N GLU A 465 27.47 15.61 9.41
CA GLU A 465 27.30 14.89 10.68
C GLU A 465 28.50 15.06 11.64
N ASN A 466 29.72 15.10 11.11
CA ASN A 466 30.94 15.02 11.90
C ASN A 466 31.59 16.39 12.17
N THR A 467 31.02 17.51 11.73
CA THR A 467 31.53 18.85 11.93
C THR A 467 30.60 19.73 12.77
N SER A 468 31.00 20.98 13.02
CA SER A 468 30.15 21.99 13.68
C SER A 468 28.83 22.26 12.92
N TYR A 469 28.77 21.90 11.64
CA TYR A 469 27.57 22.05 10.79
C TYR A 469 26.47 21.01 11.08
N SER A 470 26.70 20.06 11.97
CA SER A 470 25.66 19.15 12.47
C SER A 470 24.46 19.88 13.10
N SER A 471 24.70 21.10 13.59
CA SER A 471 23.65 22.02 14.07
C SER A 471 22.58 22.32 12.99
N VAL A 472 22.94 22.35 11.71
CA VAL A 472 22.01 22.54 10.58
C VAL A 472 21.05 21.36 10.50
N LEU A 473 21.57 20.14 10.56
CA LEU A 473 20.73 18.92 10.53
C LEU A 473 19.80 18.87 11.74
N THR A 474 20.32 19.18 12.93
CA THR A 474 19.53 19.22 14.17
C THR A 474 18.40 20.25 14.07
N ALA A 475 18.68 21.46 13.59
CA ALA A 475 17.67 22.50 13.40
C ALA A 475 16.57 22.06 12.43
N ILE A 476 16.92 21.40 11.32
CA ILE A 476 15.94 20.89 10.36
C ILE A 476 15.12 19.75 10.97
N ARG A 477 15.75 18.83 11.73
CA ARG A 477 15.07 17.71 12.40
C ARG A 477 14.04 18.19 13.42
N GLU A 478 14.42 19.14 14.26
CA GLU A 478 13.58 19.61 15.37
C GLU A 478 12.50 20.59 14.92
N THR A 479 12.84 21.53 14.03
CA THR A 479 11.91 22.63 13.65
C THR A 479 11.17 22.37 12.34
N GLY A 480 11.67 21.48 11.48
CA GLY A 480 11.19 21.31 10.11
C GLY A 480 11.41 22.54 9.22
N LYS A 481 12.26 23.50 9.64
CA LYS A 481 12.46 24.78 8.94
C LYS A 481 13.91 24.97 8.55
N LEU A 482 14.13 25.73 7.49
CA LEU A 482 15.41 26.26 7.09
C LEU A 482 15.38 27.80 7.28
N GLU A 483 15.69 28.23 8.50
CA GLU A 483 15.73 29.67 8.87
C GLU A 483 17.00 30.33 8.31
N LYS A 484 17.09 31.66 8.34
CA LYS A 484 18.20 32.40 7.71
C LYS A 484 19.56 32.01 8.25
N ASP A 485 19.70 31.90 9.56
CA ASP A 485 20.96 31.54 10.20
C ASP A 485 21.39 30.10 9.86
N THR A 486 20.43 29.19 9.85
CA THR A 486 20.64 27.80 9.43
C THR A 486 21.01 27.70 7.95
N GLU A 487 20.37 28.52 7.10
CA GLU A 487 20.69 28.59 5.67
C GLU A 487 22.10 29.16 5.44
N GLU A 488 22.52 30.18 6.19
CA GLU A 488 23.86 30.74 6.10
C GLU A 488 24.91 29.71 6.51
N SER A 489 24.67 28.98 7.59
CA SER A 489 25.51 27.86 8.01
C SER A 489 25.62 26.77 6.96
N LEU A 490 24.50 26.41 6.30
CA LEU A 490 24.49 25.45 5.20
C LEU A 490 25.31 25.95 4.00
N LYS A 491 25.19 27.23 3.65
CA LYS A 491 26.00 27.84 2.58
C LYS A 491 27.49 27.76 2.88
N ALA A 492 27.87 28.10 4.10
CA ALA A 492 29.28 28.01 4.56
C ALA A 492 29.81 26.57 4.47
N ALA A 493 29.02 25.60 4.93
CA ALA A 493 29.37 24.18 4.84
C ALA A 493 29.58 23.71 3.38
N LEU A 494 28.67 24.10 2.48
CA LEU A 494 28.77 23.75 1.07
C LEU A 494 29.98 24.39 0.40
N GLN A 495 30.30 25.66 0.72
CA GLN A 495 31.49 26.35 0.20
C GLN A 495 32.79 25.71 0.68
N GLU A 496 32.85 25.32 1.95
CA GLU A 496 34.03 24.65 2.53
C GLU A 496 34.25 23.29 1.89
N LEU A 497 33.17 22.47 1.72
CA LEU A 497 33.27 21.16 1.12
C LEU A 497 33.64 21.23 -0.38
N LEU A 498 33.16 22.24 -1.10
CA LEU A 498 33.45 22.41 -2.53
C LEU A 498 34.94 22.60 -2.83
N VAL A 499 35.73 23.14 -1.89
CA VAL A 499 37.19 23.30 -2.05
C VAL A 499 37.86 21.94 -2.25
N GLU A 500 37.32 20.87 -1.69
CA GLU A 500 37.86 19.51 -1.87
C GLU A 500 37.62 18.95 -3.28
N PHE A 501 36.56 19.40 -3.97
CA PHE A 501 36.09 18.85 -5.27
C PHE A 501 36.47 19.72 -6.46
N VAL A 502 36.63 21.00 -6.29
CA VAL A 502 37.06 21.91 -7.35
C VAL A 502 38.56 22.01 -7.34
N LYS A 503 39.27 21.42 -8.28
CA LYS A 503 40.73 21.65 -8.43
C LYS A 503 40.96 23.14 -8.68
N PRO A 504 41.92 23.78 -7.97
CA PRO A 504 42.33 25.11 -8.38
C PRO A 504 42.87 25.04 -9.80
N GLU A 505 42.39 25.94 -10.68
CA GLU A 505 42.88 26.12 -12.02
C GLU A 505 44.40 26.48 -12.03
#